data_662474cfd448efbf3f1aeafbad8d62ba
#
_entry.id   662474cfd448efbf3f1aeafbad8d62ba
#
_cell.length_a   1.000
_cell.length_b   1.000
_cell.length_c   1.000
_cell.angle_alpha   90.00
_cell.angle_beta   90.00
_cell.angle_gamma   90.00
#
_symmetry.space_group_name_H-M   'P 1'
#
loop_
_entity.id
_entity.type
_entity.pdbx_description
1 polymer ?
#
loop_
_entity_poly.entity_id
_entity_poly.type
_entity_poly.pdbx_seq_one_letter_code
_entity_poly.pdbx_strand_id
1 'polypeptide(L)'
;MPFSALGLGDRIFQAIQEAGYTEPTPIQSAAIPLVLAGGDLIGIAQTGTGKTAAFTLPILARMAGMINDGTPRRTRTLILAPTRELVVQIEENIRAYAKHLPFTMATVFGGVGENPQIKALRSGVDIIIACPGRLLDLMDRRNGDFSGLQHLVLDEADRMLDMGFLPSIRRVIRKLPVKRQTLMFSATLSKEIEALTHEFQQHPKTVQIGRRSNPAETVTQFVYEISGHLKPALLVHLLQDEKMDSVLVFSRTKHGADKIARRLEQAGIKCGTLHSNRSQNQRLKALNEFKAGTVRVLVATDIAARGIDVDGISHVVNYDFPMHSEDYVHRIGRTGRANQIGDAISFVSQDDYGSLKSLERFIGRGIVRKNAEGFDYHQPAPPRLPEAPRGPRGGGGGGGRGQQQRRGSGGGGGGRRDDRGQVGYRFR
;
A
#
# COMPACT_ATOMS: atom_id res chain seq x y z
N MET A 1 -10.36 -29.32 -3.51
CA MET A 1 -9.74 -29.71 -4.81
C MET A 1 -8.26 -29.39 -4.70
N PRO A 2 -7.33 -30.33 -4.88
CA PRO A 2 -5.89 -30.07 -4.76
C PRO A 2 -5.37 -29.21 -5.93
N PHE A 3 -4.21 -28.58 -5.76
CA PHE A 3 -3.59 -27.74 -6.81
C PHE A 3 -3.35 -28.50 -8.12
N SER A 4 -3.04 -29.81 -8.05
CA SER A 4 -2.84 -30.68 -9.23
C SER A 4 -4.07 -30.78 -10.12
N ALA A 5 -5.26 -30.59 -9.57
CA ALA A 5 -6.52 -30.63 -10.31
C ALA A 5 -6.95 -29.27 -10.90
N LEU A 6 -6.19 -28.18 -10.65
CA LEU A 6 -6.55 -26.84 -11.10
C LEU A 6 -6.07 -26.50 -12.52
N GLY A 7 -5.31 -27.39 -13.18
CA GLY A 7 -4.88 -27.18 -14.59
C GLY A 7 -3.80 -26.12 -14.78
N LEU A 8 -2.93 -25.92 -13.80
CA LEU A 8 -1.88 -24.86 -13.83
C LEU A 8 -0.64 -25.24 -14.66
N GLY A 9 -0.48 -26.52 -15.03
CA GLY A 9 0.70 -27.05 -15.71
C GLY A 9 1.87 -27.37 -14.76
N ASP A 10 2.72 -28.34 -15.17
CA ASP A 10 3.71 -28.97 -14.31
C ASP A 10 4.74 -27.98 -13.74
N ARG A 11 5.22 -27.05 -14.55
CA ARG A 11 6.26 -26.06 -14.14
C ARG A 11 5.78 -25.15 -13.03
N ILE A 12 4.52 -24.71 -13.08
CA ILE A 12 3.91 -23.88 -12.03
C ILE A 12 3.60 -24.74 -10.81
N PHE A 13 3.08 -25.96 -11.02
CA PHE A 13 2.82 -26.88 -9.94
C PHE A 13 4.07 -27.20 -9.13
N GLN A 14 5.20 -27.47 -9.80
CA GLN A 14 6.49 -27.65 -9.16
C GLN A 14 6.91 -26.41 -8.36
N ALA A 15 6.78 -25.21 -8.92
CA ALA A 15 7.18 -23.97 -8.24
C ALA A 15 6.37 -23.69 -6.98
N ILE A 16 5.05 -23.96 -6.98
CA ILE A 16 4.20 -23.77 -5.79
C ILE A 16 4.45 -24.82 -4.72
N GLN A 17 4.81 -26.06 -5.08
CA GLN A 17 5.26 -27.08 -4.12
C GLN A 17 6.56 -26.66 -3.44
N GLU A 18 7.54 -26.18 -4.22
CA GLU A 18 8.81 -25.64 -3.68
C GLU A 18 8.60 -24.43 -2.78
N ALA A 19 7.54 -23.64 -3.02
CA ALA A 19 7.13 -22.52 -2.18
C ALA A 19 6.31 -22.95 -0.94
N GLY A 20 6.11 -24.26 -0.72
CA GLY A 20 5.43 -24.80 0.46
C GLY A 20 3.90 -24.80 0.39
N TYR A 21 3.31 -24.60 -0.77
CA TYR A 21 1.85 -24.65 -0.92
C TYR A 21 1.38 -26.10 -1.00
N THR A 22 0.54 -26.50 -0.07
CA THR A 22 -0.02 -27.87 0.01
C THR A 22 -1.43 -27.94 -0.56
N GLU A 23 -2.30 -27.04 -0.15
CA GLU A 23 -3.70 -26.98 -0.57
C GLU A 23 -4.12 -25.57 -0.98
N PRO A 24 -4.98 -25.42 -2.00
CA PRO A 24 -5.48 -24.13 -2.40
C PRO A 24 -6.49 -23.59 -1.38
N THR A 25 -6.38 -22.30 -1.09
CA THR A 25 -7.36 -21.60 -0.27
C THR A 25 -8.73 -21.52 -0.98
N PRO A 26 -9.82 -21.21 -0.26
CA PRO A 26 -11.15 -21.09 -0.86
C PRO A 26 -11.20 -20.11 -2.04
N ILE A 27 -10.54 -18.96 -1.96
CA ILE A 27 -10.50 -17.99 -3.09
C ILE A 27 -9.73 -18.55 -4.28
N GLN A 28 -8.63 -19.28 -4.05
CA GLN A 28 -7.83 -19.91 -5.10
C GLN A 28 -8.62 -21.00 -5.81
N SER A 29 -9.26 -21.90 -5.05
CA SER A 29 -10.08 -22.98 -5.60
C SER A 29 -11.24 -22.47 -6.47
N ALA A 30 -11.85 -21.35 -6.09
CA ALA A 30 -12.98 -20.79 -6.82
C ALA A 30 -12.55 -19.89 -7.99
N ALA A 31 -11.48 -19.10 -7.84
CA ALA A 31 -11.08 -18.11 -8.86
C ALA A 31 -10.20 -18.71 -9.97
N ILE A 32 -9.25 -19.60 -9.64
CA ILE A 32 -8.27 -20.12 -10.60
C ILE A 32 -8.96 -20.75 -11.84
N PRO A 33 -9.96 -21.64 -11.73
CA PRO A 33 -10.62 -22.20 -12.91
C PRO A 33 -11.32 -21.14 -13.79
N LEU A 34 -11.91 -20.12 -13.16
CA LEU A 34 -12.59 -19.04 -13.88
C LEU A 34 -11.62 -18.14 -14.64
N VAL A 35 -10.47 -17.84 -14.05
CA VAL A 35 -9.40 -17.06 -14.70
C VAL A 35 -8.78 -17.85 -15.85
N LEU A 36 -8.54 -19.14 -15.69
CA LEU A 36 -8.05 -20.03 -16.76
C LEU A 36 -9.03 -20.08 -17.95
N ALA A 37 -10.33 -20.05 -17.69
CA ALA A 37 -11.36 -20.01 -18.73
C ALA A 37 -11.38 -18.68 -19.53
N GLY A 38 -10.67 -17.64 -19.09
CA GLY A 38 -10.46 -16.40 -19.85
C GLY A 38 -11.52 -15.31 -19.60
N GLY A 39 -12.50 -15.53 -18.76
CA GLY A 39 -13.53 -14.53 -18.41
C GLY A 39 -13.03 -13.51 -17.40
N ASP A 40 -13.68 -12.37 -17.33
CA ASP A 40 -13.45 -11.35 -16.32
C ASP A 40 -13.93 -11.84 -14.94
N LEU A 41 -13.27 -11.39 -13.86
CA LEU A 41 -13.55 -11.84 -12.50
C LEU A 41 -13.57 -10.69 -11.51
N ILE A 42 -14.51 -10.76 -10.57
CA ILE A 42 -14.50 -9.97 -9.33
C ILE A 42 -14.23 -10.95 -8.19
N GLY A 43 -13.09 -10.80 -7.51
CA GLY A 43 -12.72 -11.58 -6.34
C GLY A 43 -12.89 -10.75 -5.06
N ILE A 44 -13.85 -11.10 -4.21
CA ILE A 44 -14.10 -10.44 -2.94
C ILE A 44 -13.57 -11.33 -1.82
N ALA A 45 -12.47 -10.93 -1.20
CA ALA A 45 -11.87 -11.66 -0.09
C ALA A 45 -10.94 -10.77 0.72
N GLN A 46 -10.79 -11.05 2.01
CA GLN A 46 -9.91 -10.30 2.91
C GLN A 46 -8.43 -10.43 2.52
N THR A 47 -7.58 -9.54 3.04
CA THR A 47 -6.13 -9.64 2.90
C THR A 47 -5.62 -10.92 3.60
N GLY A 48 -4.60 -11.57 3.04
CA GLY A 48 -4.05 -12.82 3.61
C GLY A 48 -4.83 -14.09 3.24
N THR A 49 -5.88 -14.02 2.42
CA THR A 49 -6.64 -15.19 1.96
C THR A 49 -6.02 -15.89 0.73
N GLY A 50 -4.89 -15.38 0.21
CA GLY A 50 -4.22 -15.95 -0.97
C GLY A 50 -4.69 -15.37 -2.31
N LYS A 51 -5.27 -14.16 -2.34
CA LYS A 51 -5.71 -13.48 -3.58
C LYS A 51 -4.61 -13.38 -4.63
N THR A 52 -3.38 -13.05 -4.21
CA THR A 52 -2.24 -12.89 -5.13
C THR A 52 -2.02 -14.15 -5.95
N ALA A 53 -1.98 -15.33 -5.32
CA ALA A 53 -1.86 -16.59 -6.03
C ALA A 53 -3.12 -16.91 -6.87
N ALA A 54 -4.31 -16.51 -6.41
CA ALA A 54 -5.57 -16.75 -7.13
C ALA A 54 -5.61 -16.09 -8.52
N PHE A 55 -4.93 -14.94 -8.72
CA PHE A 55 -4.84 -14.33 -10.05
C PHE A 55 -3.51 -14.61 -10.75
N THR A 56 -2.38 -14.67 -10.03
CA THR A 56 -1.07 -14.82 -10.68
C THR A 56 -0.87 -16.22 -11.26
N LEU A 57 -1.21 -17.28 -10.52
CA LEU A 57 -1.01 -18.66 -10.98
C LEU A 57 -1.72 -18.94 -12.33
N PRO A 58 -3.03 -18.66 -12.48
CA PRO A 58 -3.70 -18.91 -13.76
C PRO A 58 -3.23 -17.97 -14.88
N ILE A 59 -2.84 -16.72 -14.60
CA ILE A 59 -2.25 -15.83 -15.60
C ILE A 59 -0.92 -16.40 -16.10
N LEU A 60 -0.04 -16.85 -15.21
CA LEU A 60 1.23 -17.48 -15.58
C LEU A 60 1.01 -18.76 -16.41
N ALA A 61 0.02 -19.58 -16.07
CA ALA A 61 -0.34 -20.78 -16.82
C ALA A 61 -0.80 -20.44 -18.24
N ARG A 62 -1.65 -19.43 -18.41
CA ARG A 62 -2.09 -18.96 -19.74
C ARG A 62 -0.93 -18.39 -20.57
N MET A 63 -0.05 -17.60 -19.94
CA MET A 63 1.13 -17.03 -20.59
C MET A 63 2.14 -18.13 -20.97
N ALA A 64 2.28 -19.19 -20.18
CA ALA A 64 3.18 -20.30 -20.46
C ALA A 64 2.84 -21.02 -21.77
N GLY A 65 1.57 -21.12 -22.12
CA GLY A 65 1.12 -21.64 -23.41
C GLY A 65 1.49 -20.78 -24.64
N MET A 66 1.96 -19.54 -24.41
CA MET A 66 2.32 -18.58 -25.47
C MET A 66 3.86 -18.34 -25.54
N ILE A 67 4.65 -19.10 -24.82
CA ILE A 67 6.10 -19.04 -24.89
C ILE A 67 6.52 -19.61 -26.26
N ASN A 68 7.31 -18.84 -27.01
CA ASN A 68 7.80 -19.21 -28.36
C ASN A 68 6.83 -18.98 -29.54
N ASP A 69 5.92 -18.02 -29.41
CA ASP A 69 5.05 -17.61 -30.53
C ASP A 69 5.77 -16.75 -31.59
N GLY A 70 7.09 -16.55 -31.46
CA GLY A 70 7.92 -15.77 -32.39
C GLY A 70 7.65 -14.26 -32.36
N THR A 71 6.75 -13.79 -31.50
CA THR A 71 6.45 -12.36 -31.39
C THR A 71 7.48 -11.62 -30.55
N PRO A 72 7.81 -10.35 -30.87
CA PRO A 72 8.65 -9.52 -30.02
C PRO A 72 8.08 -9.43 -28.60
N ARG A 73 8.94 -9.40 -27.58
CA ARG A 73 8.53 -9.24 -26.18
C ARG A 73 7.75 -7.94 -26.01
N ARG A 74 6.53 -8.08 -25.51
CA ARG A 74 5.63 -6.98 -25.19
C ARG A 74 5.00 -7.24 -23.83
N THR A 75 4.57 -6.19 -23.16
CA THR A 75 3.85 -6.34 -21.91
C THR A 75 2.52 -7.05 -22.15
N ARG A 76 2.36 -8.24 -21.57
CA ARG A 76 1.17 -9.09 -21.67
C ARG A 76 0.29 -8.97 -20.43
N THR A 77 0.89 -8.67 -19.28
CA THR A 77 0.17 -8.55 -18.00
C THR A 77 0.53 -7.25 -17.30
N LEU A 78 -0.50 -6.52 -16.85
CA LEU A 78 -0.38 -5.36 -15.98
C LEU A 78 -1.15 -5.61 -14.70
N ILE A 79 -0.48 -5.46 -13.56
CA ILE A 79 -1.07 -5.55 -12.23
C ILE A 79 -0.95 -4.18 -11.57
N LEU A 80 -2.09 -3.59 -11.22
CA LEU A 80 -2.15 -2.34 -10.47
C LEU A 80 -2.40 -2.62 -8.99
N ALA A 81 -1.61 -1.99 -8.13
CA ALA A 81 -1.70 -2.10 -6.68
C ALA A 81 -1.53 -0.72 -6.01
N PRO A 82 -2.19 -0.46 -4.85
CA PRO A 82 -2.23 0.86 -4.22
C PRO A 82 -0.89 1.31 -3.66
N THR A 83 -0.04 0.40 -3.20
CA THR A 83 1.17 0.72 -2.44
C THR A 83 2.40 0.06 -3.03
N ARG A 84 3.57 0.69 -2.78
CA ARG A 84 4.88 0.18 -3.23
C ARG A 84 5.20 -1.16 -2.60
N GLU A 85 4.86 -1.31 -1.34
CA GLU A 85 5.08 -2.53 -0.56
C GLU A 85 4.33 -3.69 -1.19
N LEU A 86 3.05 -3.50 -1.53
CA LEU A 86 2.26 -4.53 -2.20
C LEU A 86 2.79 -4.84 -3.60
N VAL A 87 3.26 -3.83 -4.36
CA VAL A 87 3.90 -4.05 -5.66
C VAL A 87 5.13 -4.95 -5.52
N VAL A 88 6.00 -4.71 -4.52
CA VAL A 88 7.17 -5.54 -4.26
C VAL A 88 6.78 -6.96 -3.84
N GLN A 89 5.80 -7.09 -2.94
CA GLN A 89 5.29 -8.41 -2.50
C GLN A 89 4.69 -9.23 -3.65
N ILE A 90 3.92 -8.58 -4.53
CA ILE A 90 3.39 -9.26 -5.72
C ILE A 90 4.53 -9.70 -6.63
N GLU A 91 5.57 -8.88 -6.82
CA GLU A 91 6.76 -9.26 -7.60
C GLU A 91 7.46 -10.48 -7.00
N GLU A 92 7.72 -10.48 -5.69
CA GLU A 92 8.37 -11.59 -4.98
C GLU A 92 7.57 -12.89 -5.15
N ASN A 93 6.25 -12.83 -4.99
CA ASN A 93 5.36 -13.96 -5.20
C ASN A 93 5.41 -14.47 -6.66
N ILE A 94 5.33 -13.56 -7.65
CA ILE A 94 5.41 -13.95 -9.06
C ILE A 94 6.76 -14.59 -9.37
N ARG A 95 7.88 -14.08 -8.83
CA ARG A 95 9.20 -14.69 -9.01
C ARG A 95 9.25 -16.11 -8.47
N ALA A 96 8.65 -16.36 -7.30
CA ALA A 96 8.57 -17.69 -6.74
C ALA A 96 7.72 -18.63 -7.62
N TYR A 97 6.55 -18.19 -8.08
CA TYR A 97 5.64 -19.01 -8.89
C TYR A 97 6.14 -19.22 -10.33
N ALA A 98 6.87 -18.27 -10.88
CA ALA A 98 7.43 -18.32 -12.23
C ALA A 98 8.87 -18.85 -12.27
N LYS A 99 9.38 -19.43 -11.18
CA LYS A 99 10.78 -19.88 -11.04
C LYS A 99 11.27 -20.75 -12.22
N HIS A 100 10.40 -21.58 -12.77
CA HIS A 100 10.70 -22.49 -13.89
C HIS A 100 10.20 -21.95 -15.25
N LEU A 101 9.84 -20.67 -15.33
CA LEU A 101 9.32 -20.02 -16.53
C LEU A 101 10.21 -18.82 -16.92
N PRO A 102 10.44 -18.56 -18.21
CA PRO A 102 11.35 -17.51 -18.67
C PRO A 102 10.71 -16.12 -18.74
N PHE A 103 9.79 -15.79 -17.81
CA PHE A 103 9.13 -14.49 -17.80
C PHE A 103 10.01 -13.39 -17.21
N THR A 104 9.95 -12.24 -17.84
CA THR A 104 10.57 -11.00 -17.36
C THR A 104 9.53 -10.11 -16.72
N MET A 105 9.91 -9.42 -15.65
CA MET A 105 9.01 -8.54 -14.94
C MET A 105 9.68 -7.25 -14.47
N ALA A 106 8.89 -6.21 -14.27
CA ALA A 106 9.34 -4.94 -13.72
C ALA A 106 8.31 -4.35 -12.76
N THR A 107 8.82 -3.68 -11.74
CA THR A 107 8.00 -2.89 -10.80
C THR A 107 8.06 -1.41 -11.15
N VAL A 108 6.91 -0.71 -11.06
CA VAL A 108 6.78 0.71 -11.40
C VAL A 108 6.06 1.46 -10.28
N PHE A 109 6.80 2.25 -9.50
CA PHE A 109 6.26 3.04 -8.39
C PHE A 109 7.08 4.29 -8.10
N GLY A 110 6.48 5.27 -7.44
CA GLY A 110 7.13 6.54 -7.11
C GLY A 110 8.11 6.45 -5.93
N GLY A 111 8.93 7.51 -5.73
CA GLY A 111 9.85 7.66 -4.58
C GLY A 111 11.14 6.87 -4.68
N VAL A 112 11.42 6.32 -5.87
CA VAL A 112 12.70 5.74 -6.29
C VAL A 112 13.04 6.29 -7.66
N GLY A 113 14.30 6.12 -8.09
CA GLY A 113 14.76 6.55 -9.41
C GLY A 113 13.90 5.98 -10.54
N GLU A 114 13.60 6.80 -11.55
CA GLU A 114 12.74 6.38 -12.66
C GLU A 114 13.50 5.73 -13.81
N ASN A 115 14.79 6.03 -13.97
CA ASN A 115 15.58 5.54 -15.11
C ASN A 115 15.58 4.00 -15.27
N PRO A 116 15.75 3.18 -14.21
CA PRO A 116 15.63 1.74 -14.34
C PRO A 116 14.24 1.29 -14.80
N GLN A 117 13.17 1.98 -14.31
CA GLN A 117 11.79 1.69 -14.68
C GLN A 117 11.54 2.03 -16.16
N ILE A 118 12.01 3.19 -16.62
CA ILE A 118 11.94 3.59 -18.03
C ILE A 118 12.67 2.57 -18.92
N LYS A 119 13.87 2.15 -18.52
CA LYS A 119 14.64 1.15 -19.28
C LYS A 119 13.87 -0.16 -19.40
N ALA A 120 13.32 -0.67 -18.32
CA ALA A 120 12.52 -1.89 -18.30
C ALA A 120 11.26 -1.78 -19.17
N LEU A 121 10.52 -0.67 -19.10
CA LEU A 121 9.35 -0.44 -19.95
C LEU A 121 9.69 -0.37 -21.43
N ARG A 122 10.82 0.25 -21.80
CA ARG A 122 11.26 0.37 -23.20
C ARG A 122 11.81 -0.92 -23.78
N SER A 123 12.49 -1.73 -22.96
CA SER A 123 13.02 -3.02 -23.42
C SER A 123 11.93 -4.07 -23.64
N GLY A 124 10.72 -3.84 -23.14
CA GLY A 124 9.63 -4.80 -23.12
C GLY A 124 9.83 -5.89 -22.05
N VAL A 125 8.92 -5.94 -21.09
CA VAL A 125 8.85 -7.02 -20.10
C VAL A 125 7.48 -7.67 -20.18
N ASP A 126 7.40 -8.94 -19.82
CA ASP A 126 6.17 -9.71 -19.93
C ASP A 126 5.12 -9.25 -18.92
N ILE A 127 5.56 -8.89 -17.69
CA ILE A 127 4.71 -8.54 -16.57
C ILE A 127 5.16 -7.22 -15.96
N ILE A 128 4.23 -6.29 -15.80
CA ILE A 128 4.42 -5.03 -15.08
C ILE A 128 3.53 -5.03 -13.83
N ILE A 129 4.13 -4.76 -12.67
CA ILE A 129 3.43 -4.56 -11.41
C ILE A 129 3.62 -3.09 -11.01
N ALA A 130 2.53 -2.32 -10.83
CA ALA A 130 2.66 -0.88 -10.75
C ALA A 130 1.71 -0.21 -9.75
N CYS A 131 2.18 0.92 -9.18
CA CYS A 131 1.28 1.91 -8.59
C CYS A 131 0.75 2.84 -9.69
N PRO A 132 -0.58 3.15 -9.69
CA PRO A 132 -1.22 3.85 -10.80
C PRO A 132 -0.60 5.20 -11.17
N GLY A 133 -0.19 6.01 -10.17
CA GLY A 133 0.30 7.37 -10.41
C GLY A 133 1.62 7.40 -11.19
N ARG A 134 2.64 6.61 -10.80
CA ARG A 134 3.93 6.56 -11.50
C ARG A 134 3.79 5.90 -12.87
N LEU A 135 2.99 4.85 -12.98
CA LEU A 135 2.75 4.21 -14.27
C LEU A 135 2.15 5.20 -15.27
N LEU A 136 1.10 5.93 -14.85
CA LEU A 136 0.45 6.92 -15.70
C LEU A 136 1.43 8.01 -16.18
N ASP A 137 2.26 8.55 -15.28
CA ASP A 137 3.29 9.52 -15.62
C ASP A 137 4.26 8.98 -16.69
N LEU A 138 4.72 7.74 -16.54
CA LEU A 138 5.61 7.11 -17.53
C LEU A 138 4.89 6.83 -18.85
N MET A 139 3.63 6.38 -18.83
CA MET A 139 2.81 6.16 -20.03
C MET A 139 2.51 7.49 -20.76
N ASP A 140 2.26 8.58 -20.04
CA ASP A 140 2.04 9.91 -20.64
C ASP A 140 3.29 10.40 -21.38
N ARG A 141 4.47 10.02 -20.91
CA ARG A 141 5.77 10.26 -21.56
C ARG A 141 6.14 9.20 -22.61
N ARG A 142 5.18 8.37 -23.05
CA ARG A 142 5.31 7.34 -24.07
C ARG A 142 6.40 6.29 -23.78
N ASN A 143 6.56 5.93 -22.51
CA ASN A 143 7.41 4.83 -22.12
C ASN A 143 6.58 3.53 -22.03
N GLY A 144 7.06 2.49 -22.73
CA GLY A 144 6.44 1.16 -22.75
C GLY A 144 5.41 0.98 -23.87
N ASP A 145 5.34 -0.24 -24.37
CA ASP A 145 4.34 -0.71 -25.35
C ASP A 145 3.36 -1.66 -24.65
N PHE A 146 2.12 -1.22 -24.51
CA PHE A 146 1.02 -1.99 -23.90
C PHE A 146 0.06 -2.57 -24.95
N SER A 147 0.36 -2.45 -26.24
CA SER A 147 -0.53 -2.92 -27.34
C SER A 147 -0.75 -4.44 -27.31
N GLY A 148 0.16 -5.19 -26.70
CA GLY A 148 0.07 -6.64 -26.52
C GLY A 148 -0.57 -7.09 -25.22
N LEU A 149 -1.17 -6.17 -24.43
CA LEU A 149 -1.72 -6.49 -23.12
C LEU A 149 -2.92 -7.43 -23.21
N GLN A 150 -2.84 -8.54 -22.49
CA GLN A 150 -3.87 -9.59 -22.44
C GLN A 150 -4.58 -9.66 -21.10
N HIS A 151 -3.87 -9.31 -20.01
CA HIS A 151 -4.38 -9.39 -18.65
C HIS A 151 -4.17 -8.07 -17.91
N LEU A 152 -5.24 -7.55 -17.32
CA LEU A 152 -5.22 -6.44 -16.38
C LEU A 152 -5.73 -6.93 -15.03
N VAL A 153 -4.97 -6.67 -13.97
CA VAL A 153 -5.39 -6.95 -12.59
C VAL A 153 -5.43 -5.65 -11.80
N LEU A 154 -6.53 -5.43 -11.10
CA LEU A 154 -6.67 -4.39 -10.09
C LEU A 154 -6.70 -5.09 -8.72
N ASP A 155 -5.59 -5.05 -7.98
CA ASP A 155 -5.51 -5.66 -6.63
C ASP A 155 -5.71 -4.59 -5.55
N GLU A 156 -6.47 -4.93 -4.51
CA GLU A 156 -6.95 -4.01 -3.48
C GLU A 156 -7.64 -2.77 -4.08
N ALA A 157 -8.63 -3.01 -4.95
CA ALA A 157 -9.32 -1.95 -5.69
C ALA A 157 -10.04 -0.94 -4.79
N ASP A 158 -10.72 -1.41 -3.72
CA ASP A 158 -11.32 -0.55 -2.68
C ASP A 158 -10.31 0.45 -2.14
N ARG A 159 -9.13 0.00 -1.89
CA ARG A 159 -8.07 0.80 -1.35
C ARG A 159 -7.47 1.79 -2.35
N MET A 160 -7.37 1.41 -3.61
CA MET A 160 -6.99 2.37 -4.65
C MET A 160 -8.00 3.51 -4.76
N LEU A 161 -9.30 3.24 -4.50
CA LEU A 161 -10.34 4.28 -4.43
C LEU A 161 -10.14 5.20 -3.23
N ASP A 162 -9.96 4.64 -2.02
CA ASP A 162 -9.72 5.39 -0.78
C ASP A 162 -8.52 6.33 -0.89
N MET A 163 -7.49 5.92 -1.63
CA MET A 163 -6.30 6.73 -1.89
C MET A 163 -6.47 7.74 -3.03
N GLY A 164 -7.64 7.83 -3.63
CA GLY A 164 -7.93 8.78 -4.71
C GLY A 164 -7.30 8.43 -6.06
N PHE A 165 -6.91 7.16 -6.29
CA PHE A 165 -6.29 6.74 -7.55
C PHE A 165 -7.28 6.52 -8.70
N LEU A 166 -8.58 6.63 -8.48
CA LEU A 166 -9.60 6.40 -9.51
C LEU A 166 -9.35 7.20 -10.81
N PRO A 167 -9.05 8.50 -10.78
CA PRO A 167 -8.74 9.25 -12.00
C PRO A 167 -7.52 8.70 -12.75
N SER A 168 -6.48 8.29 -12.02
CA SER A 168 -5.27 7.72 -12.61
C SER A 168 -5.53 6.35 -13.24
N ILE A 169 -6.29 5.49 -12.55
CA ILE A 169 -6.70 4.16 -13.05
C ILE A 169 -7.48 4.30 -14.35
N ARG A 170 -8.48 5.19 -14.39
CA ARG A 170 -9.26 5.44 -15.62
C ARG A 170 -8.39 5.87 -16.80
N ARG A 171 -7.43 6.76 -16.55
CA ARG A 171 -6.51 7.24 -17.58
C ARG A 171 -5.55 6.14 -18.05
N VAL A 172 -5.05 5.29 -17.15
CA VAL A 172 -4.24 4.13 -17.52
C VAL A 172 -5.07 3.19 -18.40
N ILE A 173 -6.26 2.79 -17.96
CA ILE A 173 -7.09 1.80 -18.66
C ILE A 173 -7.50 2.28 -20.07
N ARG A 174 -7.77 3.57 -20.26
CA ARG A 174 -8.06 4.15 -21.58
C ARG A 174 -6.92 4.03 -22.60
N LYS A 175 -5.69 3.81 -22.13
CA LYS A 175 -4.51 3.61 -22.99
C LYS A 175 -4.22 2.14 -23.28
N LEU A 176 -4.98 1.22 -22.70
CA LEU A 176 -4.82 -0.22 -22.88
C LEU A 176 -5.75 -0.77 -23.96
N PRO A 177 -5.42 -1.93 -24.59
CA PRO A 177 -6.31 -2.60 -25.52
C PRO A 177 -7.67 -2.92 -24.88
N VAL A 178 -8.74 -2.77 -25.66
CA VAL A 178 -10.11 -3.11 -25.21
C VAL A 178 -10.26 -4.61 -25.01
N LYS A 179 -9.72 -5.41 -25.95
CA LYS A 179 -9.76 -6.88 -25.86
C LYS A 179 -8.68 -7.37 -24.89
N ARG A 180 -9.07 -7.62 -23.67
CA ARG A 180 -8.23 -8.15 -22.59
C ARG A 180 -9.11 -8.85 -21.56
N GLN A 181 -8.52 -9.68 -20.72
CA GLN A 181 -9.13 -10.18 -19.50
C GLN A 181 -8.87 -9.17 -18.38
N THR A 182 -9.89 -8.76 -17.63
CA THR A 182 -9.77 -7.84 -16.50
C THR A 182 -10.21 -8.53 -15.23
N LEU A 183 -9.30 -8.59 -14.24
CA LEU A 183 -9.54 -9.18 -12.93
C LEU A 183 -9.53 -8.07 -11.88
N MET A 184 -10.52 -8.04 -11.01
CA MET A 184 -10.59 -7.08 -9.91
C MET A 184 -10.66 -7.83 -8.59
N PHE A 185 -9.73 -7.52 -7.68
CA PHE A 185 -9.71 -8.07 -6.33
C PHE A 185 -9.88 -6.95 -5.31
N SER A 186 -10.76 -7.18 -4.33
CA SER A 186 -11.12 -6.21 -3.31
C SER A 186 -11.46 -6.91 -2.00
N ALA A 187 -11.33 -6.24 -0.86
CA ALA A 187 -11.85 -6.74 0.41
C ALA A 187 -13.34 -6.41 0.58
N THR A 188 -13.83 -5.36 -0.09
CA THR A 188 -15.21 -4.89 0.00
C THR A 188 -15.84 -4.73 -1.39
N LEU A 189 -17.16 -4.82 -1.45
CA LEU A 189 -17.94 -4.54 -2.65
C LEU A 189 -18.82 -3.30 -2.37
N SER A 190 -18.21 -2.12 -2.45
CA SER A 190 -18.94 -0.86 -2.36
C SER A 190 -19.61 -0.50 -3.69
N LYS A 191 -20.55 0.46 -3.66
CA LYS A 191 -21.19 0.95 -4.90
C LYS A 191 -20.19 1.53 -5.90
N GLU A 192 -19.12 2.13 -5.39
CA GLU A 192 -18.04 2.69 -6.20
C GLU A 192 -17.24 1.57 -6.88
N ILE A 193 -16.99 0.44 -6.18
CA ILE A 193 -16.36 -0.75 -6.77
C ILE A 193 -17.28 -1.37 -7.82
N GLU A 194 -18.58 -1.50 -7.54
CA GLU A 194 -19.55 -2.00 -8.52
C GLU A 194 -19.57 -1.11 -9.78
N ALA A 195 -19.55 0.21 -9.63
CA ALA A 195 -19.48 1.13 -10.76
C ALA A 195 -18.20 0.93 -11.60
N LEU A 196 -17.06 0.70 -10.95
CA LEU A 196 -15.79 0.40 -11.63
C LEU A 196 -15.84 -0.91 -12.40
N THR A 197 -16.48 -1.95 -11.86
CA THR A 197 -16.62 -3.23 -12.57
C THR A 197 -17.42 -3.05 -13.86
N HIS A 198 -18.52 -2.31 -13.80
CA HIS A 198 -19.32 -2.00 -15.00
C HIS A 198 -18.56 -1.16 -16.04
N GLU A 199 -17.63 -0.30 -15.60
CA GLU A 199 -16.85 0.56 -16.51
C GLU A 199 -15.72 -0.23 -17.21
N PHE A 200 -15.10 -1.24 -16.55
CA PHE A 200 -13.85 -1.83 -17.02
C PHE A 200 -13.90 -3.32 -17.33
N GLN A 201 -14.97 -4.02 -16.95
CA GLN A 201 -15.11 -5.46 -17.10
C GLN A 201 -16.29 -5.83 -18.01
N GLN A 202 -16.19 -7.00 -18.66
CA GLN A 202 -17.22 -7.55 -19.53
C GLN A 202 -17.80 -8.82 -18.91
N HIS A 203 -19.07 -8.77 -18.49
CA HIS A 203 -19.78 -9.91 -17.88
C HIS A 203 -18.95 -10.64 -16.79
N PRO A 204 -18.41 -9.94 -15.79
CA PRO A 204 -17.53 -10.56 -14.82
C PRO A 204 -18.26 -11.59 -13.96
N LYS A 205 -17.60 -12.71 -13.66
CA LYS A 205 -18.05 -13.63 -12.63
C LYS A 205 -17.60 -13.13 -11.27
N THR A 206 -18.48 -13.20 -10.27
CA THR A 206 -18.15 -12.80 -8.89
C THR A 206 -17.85 -14.03 -8.04
N VAL A 207 -16.69 -14.02 -7.39
CA VAL A 207 -16.31 -14.98 -6.35
C VAL A 207 -16.19 -14.20 -5.05
N GLN A 208 -17.00 -14.56 -4.06
CA GLN A 208 -16.98 -13.94 -2.74
C GLN A 208 -16.67 -14.99 -1.68
N ILE A 209 -15.60 -14.79 -0.94
CA ILE A 209 -15.19 -15.64 0.18
C ILE A 209 -15.33 -14.85 1.48
N GLY A 210 -16.08 -15.41 2.41
CA GLY A 210 -16.42 -14.78 3.69
C GLY A 210 -17.71 -13.95 3.63
N ARG A 211 -18.27 -13.65 4.79
CA ARG A 211 -19.45 -12.76 4.92
C ARG A 211 -19.01 -11.31 4.76
N ARG A 212 -19.90 -10.48 4.18
CA ARG A 212 -19.74 -9.01 4.19
C ARG A 212 -19.50 -8.56 5.65
N SER A 213 -18.39 -7.87 5.90
CA SER A 213 -18.14 -7.05 7.10
C SER A 213 -18.18 -7.72 8.48
N ASN A 214 -17.82 -8.98 8.65
CA ASN A 214 -17.53 -9.44 10.01
C ASN A 214 -16.02 -9.22 10.29
N PRO A 215 -15.64 -8.42 11.31
CA PRO A 215 -14.29 -8.45 11.86
C PRO A 215 -13.98 -9.90 12.16
N ALA A 216 -12.78 -10.34 11.80
CA ALA A 216 -12.40 -11.74 11.92
C ALA A 216 -12.91 -12.31 13.25
N GLU A 217 -13.72 -13.36 13.18
CA GLU A 217 -14.25 -14.06 14.38
C GLU A 217 -13.12 -14.54 15.29
N THR A 218 -11.92 -14.58 14.75
CA THR A 218 -10.66 -14.93 15.41
C THR A 218 -9.97 -13.77 16.13
N VAL A 219 -10.49 -12.51 16.05
CA VAL A 219 -9.90 -11.34 16.71
C VAL A 219 -10.71 -10.96 17.94
N THR A 220 -10.07 -11.04 19.11
CA THR A 220 -10.63 -10.53 20.35
C THR A 220 -10.44 -9.02 20.41
N GLN A 221 -11.49 -8.27 20.70
CA GLN A 221 -11.49 -6.81 20.60
C GLN A 221 -11.72 -6.17 21.96
N PHE A 222 -10.85 -5.20 22.29
CA PHE A 222 -10.91 -4.47 23.55
C PHE A 222 -10.83 -2.96 23.33
N VAL A 223 -11.55 -2.22 24.17
CA VAL A 223 -11.48 -0.76 24.27
C VAL A 223 -10.93 -0.37 25.63
N TYR A 224 -9.94 0.51 25.62
CA TYR A 224 -9.44 1.22 26.81
C TYR A 224 -9.86 2.68 26.72
N GLU A 225 -10.77 3.08 27.59
CA GLU A 225 -11.23 4.48 27.68
C GLU A 225 -10.17 5.30 28.44
N ILE A 226 -9.55 6.27 27.76
CA ILE A 226 -8.37 6.95 28.30
C ILE A 226 -8.25 8.39 27.80
N SER A 227 -7.84 9.29 28.68
CA SER A 227 -7.47 10.66 28.30
C SER A 227 -6.29 10.71 27.35
N GLY A 228 -6.32 11.60 26.36
CA GLY A 228 -5.31 11.65 25.29
C GLY A 228 -3.86 11.79 25.78
N HIS A 229 -3.65 12.51 26.91
CA HIS A 229 -2.31 12.70 27.50
C HIS A 229 -1.74 11.43 28.15
N LEU A 230 -2.58 10.47 28.52
CA LEU A 230 -2.20 9.19 29.14
C LEU A 230 -1.95 8.07 28.13
N LYS A 231 -2.41 8.21 26.85
CA LYS A 231 -2.22 7.18 25.82
C LYS A 231 -0.77 6.70 25.69
N PRO A 232 0.27 7.58 25.73
CA PRO A 232 1.66 7.11 25.64
C PRO A 232 2.10 6.25 26.83
N ALA A 233 1.67 6.62 28.05
CA ALA A 233 2.02 5.87 29.26
C ALA A 233 1.29 4.51 29.28
N LEU A 234 0.02 4.48 28.88
CA LEU A 234 -0.75 3.23 28.76
C LEU A 234 -0.14 2.29 27.73
N LEU A 235 0.29 2.80 26.57
CA LEU A 235 0.92 1.97 25.55
C LEU A 235 2.21 1.32 26.10
N VAL A 236 3.07 2.09 26.77
CA VAL A 236 4.29 1.56 27.41
C VAL A 236 3.95 0.52 28.46
N HIS A 237 2.94 0.77 29.30
CA HIS A 237 2.49 -0.15 30.33
C HIS A 237 2.00 -1.49 29.73
N LEU A 238 1.14 -1.45 28.72
CA LEU A 238 0.64 -2.67 28.06
C LEU A 238 1.77 -3.45 27.37
N LEU A 239 2.74 -2.77 26.76
CA LEU A 239 3.88 -3.40 26.09
C LEU A 239 4.87 -4.05 27.08
N GLN A 240 4.69 -3.96 28.39
CA GLN A 240 5.45 -4.72 29.38
C GLN A 240 4.99 -6.19 29.45
N ASP A 241 3.79 -6.50 28.97
CA ASP A 241 3.32 -7.87 28.86
C ASP A 241 4.12 -8.60 27.75
N GLU A 242 4.75 -9.71 28.13
CA GLU A 242 5.54 -10.55 27.22
C GLU A 242 4.68 -11.22 26.13
N LYS A 243 3.37 -11.37 26.36
CA LYS A 243 2.43 -11.89 25.36
C LYS A 243 2.26 -10.96 24.16
N MET A 244 2.61 -9.67 24.31
CA MET A 244 2.62 -8.70 23.22
C MET A 244 3.94 -8.79 22.44
N ASP A 245 4.19 -9.89 21.76
CA ASP A 245 5.46 -10.23 21.09
C ASP A 245 5.60 -9.66 19.69
N SER A 246 4.48 -9.48 18.97
CA SER A 246 4.42 -8.87 17.63
C SER A 246 3.27 -7.88 17.55
N VAL A 247 3.57 -6.57 17.68
CA VAL A 247 2.57 -5.51 17.88
C VAL A 247 2.60 -4.49 16.77
N LEU A 248 1.46 -4.29 16.10
CA LEU A 248 1.27 -3.22 15.12
C LEU A 248 0.47 -2.07 15.74
N VAL A 249 1.09 -0.90 15.88
CA VAL A 249 0.48 0.29 16.48
C VAL A 249 0.07 1.28 15.40
N PHE A 250 -1.21 1.61 15.33
CA PHE A 250 -1.75 2.57 14.36
C PHE A 250 -1.81 3.99 14.92
N SER A 251 -1.16 4.93 14.21
CA SER A 251 -1.27 6.37 14.46
C SER A 251 -1.93 7.08 13.29
N ARG A 252 -2.77 8.07 13.59
CA ARG A 252 -3.49 8.89 12.58
C ARG A 252 -2.55 9.69 11.69
N THR A 253 -1.41 10.13 12.23
CA THR A 253 -0.49 11.01 11.52
C THR A 253 0.96 10.51 11.56
N LYS A 254 1.74 10.86 10.53
CA LYS A 254 3.17 10.57 10.46
C LYS A 254 3.96 11.17 11.63
N HIS A 255 3.61 12.39 12.07
CA HIS A 255 4.22 13.05 13.22
C HIS A 255 3.82 12.38 14.55
N GLY A 256 2.57 11.88 14.64
CA GLY A 256 2.12 11.04 15.75
C GLY A 256 2.93 9.76 15.84
N ALA A 257 3.13 9.07 14.72
CA ALA A 257 3.93 7.85 14.67
C ALA A 257 5.38 8.08 15.14
N ASP A 258 6.04 9.17 14.70
CA ASP A 258 7.37 9.53 15.16
C ASP A 258 7.40 9.87 16.67
N LYS A 259 6.35 10.51 17.20
CA LYS A 259 6.24 10.84 18.62
C LYS A 259 6.07 9.58 19.47
N ILE A 260 5.21 8.65 19.02
CA ILE A 260 4.99 7.36 19.69
C ILE A 260 6.32 6.59 19.72
N ALA A 261 6.98 6.44 18.56
CA ALA A 261 8.24 5.71 18.47
C ALA A 261 9.31 6.25 19.43
N ARG A 262 9.52 7.57 19.44
CA ARG A 262 10.46 8.21 20.37
C ARG A 262 10.12 7.91 21.84
N ARG A 263 8.82 7.89 22.18
CA ARG A 263 8.40 7.59 23.54
C ARG A 263 8.66 6.13 23.93
N LEU A 264 8.46 5.20 22.98
CA LEU A 264 8.78 3.78 23.18
C LEU A 264 10.29 3.57 23.33
N GLU A 265 11.11 4.21 22.50
CA GLU A 265 12.57 4.16 22.59
C GLU A 265 13.09 4.70 23.93
N GLN A 266 12.53 5.82 24.44
CA GLN A 266 12.82 6.37 25.77
C GLN A 266 12.47 5.40 26.90
N ALA A 267 11.48 4.53 26.71
CA ALA A 267 11.09 3.48 27.65
C ALA A 267 11.87 2.17 27.42
N GLY A 268 12.90 2.17 26.58
CA GLY A 268 13.71 0.99 26.28
C GLY A 268 13.08 -0.01 25.32
N ILE A 269 11.94 0.33 24.70
CA ILE A 269 11.23 -0.55 23.76
C ILE A 269 11.68 -0.23 22.34
N LYS A 270 12.40 -1.17 21.71
CA LYS A 270 12.80 -1.04 20.30
C LYS A 270 11.56 -1.12 19.39
N CYS A 271 11.44 -0.16 18.47
CA CYS A 271 10.33 -0.13 17.53
C CYS A 271 10.76 0.32 16.13
N GLY A 272 10.06 -0.18 15.11
CA GLY A 272 10.11 0.30 13.73
C GLY A 272 9.07 1.38 13.46
N THR A 273 9.29 2.24 12.45
CA THR A 273 8.28 3.21 12.01
C THR A 273 8.00 3.10 10.53
N LEU A 274 6.71 3.17 10.16
CA LEU A 274 6.26 3.02 8.80
C LEU A 274 5.26 4.13 8.43
N HIS A 275 5.75 5.18 7.74
CA HIS A 275 4.93 6.31 7.30
C HIS A 275 5.58 7.06 6.13
N SER A 276 4.86 8.00 5.50
CA SER A 276 5.26 8.68 4.27
C SER A 276 6.55 9.52 4.35
N ASN A 277 6.98 9.94 5.55
CA ASN A 277 8.24 10.68 5.73
C ASN A 277 9.48 9.76 5.82
N ARG A 278 9.31 8.44 5.80
CA ARG A 278 10.41 7.48 5.72
C ARG A 278 10.74 7.18 4.26
N SER A 279 12.04 7.10 3.95
CA SER A 279 12.48 6.63 2.62
C SER A 279 12.05 5.19 2.39
N GLN A 280 11.98 4.75 1.13
CA GLN A 280 11.58 3.37 0.81
C GLN A 280 12.50 2.35 1.49
N ASN A 281 13.82 2.59 1.49
CA ASN A 281 14.76 1.70 2.15
C ASN A 281 14.53 1.62 3.67
N GLN A 282 14.22 2.74 4.33
CA GLN A 282 13.88 2.75 5.76
C GLN A 282 12.59 1.97 6.04
N ARG A 283 11.60 2.10 5.17
CA ARG A 283 10.31 1.39 5.29
C ARG A 283 10.49 -0.12 5.14
N LEU A 284 11.22 -0.55 4.10
CA LEU A 284 11.55 -1.96 3.88
C LEU A 284 12.38 -2.54 5.04
N LYS A 285 13.37 -1.79 5.52
CA LYS A 285 14.17 -2.19 6.69
C LYS A 285 13.29 -2.42 7.91
N ALA A 286 12.46 -1.44 8.28
CA ALA A 286 11.57 -1.54 9.44
C ALA A 286 10.61 -2.73 9.32
N LEU A 287 10.06 -2.97 8.11
CA LEU A 287 9.17 -4.09 7.85
C LEU A 287 9.90 -5.44 7.97
N ASN A 288 11.10 -5.55 7.40
CA ASN A 288 11.90 -6.78 7.47
C ASN A 288 12.36 -7.09 8.90
N GLU A 289 12.78 -6.08 9.67
CA GLU A 289 13.13 -6.23 11.07
C GLU A 289 11.94 -6.67 11.92
N PHE A 290 10.73 -6.17 11.62
CA PHE A 290 9.50 -6.59 12.27
C PHE A 290 9.10 -8.02 11.89
N LYS A 291 9.16 -8.39 10.60
CA LYS A 291 8.92 -9.76 10.11
C LYS A 291 9.89 -10.78 10.72
N ALA A 292 11.15 -10.40 10.88
CA ALA A 292 12.17 -11.25 11.48
C ALA A 292 12.10 -11.33 13.03
N GLY A 293 11.17 -10.60 13.68
CA GLY A 293 11.06 -10.54 15.12
C GLY A 293 12.19 -9.77 15.82
N THR A 294 13.11 -9.14 15.06
CA THR A 294 14.21 -8.32 15.63
C THR A 294 13.67 -7.07 16.33
N VAL A 295 12.53 -6.57 15.83
CA VAL A 295 11.76 -5.47 16.39
C VAL A 295 10.35 -5.97 16.63
N ARG A 296 9.89 -5.96 17.89
CA ARG A 296 8.56 -6.47 18.24
C ARG A 296 7.41 -5.47 18.07
N VAL A 297 7.71 -4.18 17.90
CA VAL A 297 6.69 -3.13 17.74
C VAL A 297 6.91 -2.37 16.44
N LEU A 298 5.87 -2.30 15.61
CA LEU A 298 5.86 -1.47 14.40
C LEU A 298 4.82 -0.36 14.54
N VAL A 299 5.25 0.89 14.52
CA VAL A 299 4.35 2.05 14.57
C VAL A 299 4.09 2.56 13.16
N ALA A 300 2.83 2.56 12.73
CA ALA A 300 2.49 2.85 11.34
C ALA A 300 1.29 3.79 11.21
N THR A 301 1.22 4.50 10.07
CA THR A 301 -0.01 5.18 9.64
C THR A 301 -0.83 4.25 8.75
N ASP A 302 -2.15 4.46 8.67
CA ASP A 302 -3.07 3.65 7.85
C ASP A 302 -2.54 3.47 6.42
N ILE A 303 -2.20 4.58 5.75
CA ILE A 303 -1.73 4.55 4.37
C ILE A 303 -0.47 3.67 4.21
N ALA A 304 0.41 3.68 5.18
CA ALA A 304 1.67 2.95 5.11
C ALA A 304 1.55 1.49 5.59
N ALA A 305 0.66 1.22 6.54
CA ALA A 305 0.40 -0.12 7.06
C ALA A 305 -0.54 -0.95 6.18
N ARG A 306 -1.25 -0.30 5.31
CA ARG A 306 -2.13 -0.96 4.35
C ARG A 306 -1.27 -1.75 3.34
N GLY A 307 -1.60 -3.02 3.05
CA GLY A 307 -0.86 -3.94 2.19
C GLY A 307 0.39 -4.56 2.79
N ILE A 308 0.63 -4.34 4.09
CA ILE A 308 1.67 -5.10 4.77
C ILE A 308 1.16 -6.55 4.89
N ASP A 309 1.88 -7.46 4.27
CA ASP A 309 1.71 -8.88 4.47
C ASP A 309 2.73 -9.31 5.54
N VAL A 310 2.26 -9.30 6.77
CA VAL A 310 2.99 -9.80 7.94
C VAL A 310 2.07 -10.80 8.61
N ASP A 311 2.49 -12.03 8.65
CA ASP A 311 1.85 -13.08 9.44
C ASP A 311 2.34 -13.04 10.89
N GLY A 312 1.54 -13.60 11.80
CA GLY A 312 1.93 -13.72 13.19
C GLY A 312 1.91 -12.42 13.99
N ILE A 313 1.17 -11.39 13.56
CA ILE A 313 0.91 -10.22 14.41
C ILE A 313 0.00 -10.65 15.55
N SER A 314 0.53 -10.64 16.78
CA SER A 314 -0.21 -11.01 17.98
C SER A 314 -1.23 -9.95 18.37
N HIS A 315 -0.84 -8.67 18.29
CA HIS A 315 -1.68 -7.56 18.73
C HIS A 315 -1.71 -6.41 17.72
N VAL A 316 -2.91 -5.88 17.49
CA VAL A 316 -3.12 -4.59 16.82
C VAL A 316 -3.54 -3.56 17.85
N VAL A 317 -2.83 -2.44 17.94
CA VAL A 317 -3.17 -1.32 18.82
C VAL A 317 -3.61 -0.12 17.99
N ASN A 318 -4.88 0.24 18.06
CA ASN A 318 -5.41 1.50 17.54
C ASN A 318 -5.11 2.61 18.57
N TYR A 319 -3.87 3.14 18.56
CA TYR A 319 -3.46 4.24 19.42
C TYR A 319 -4.31 5.50 19.16
N ASP A 320 -4.53 5.80 17.88
CA ASP A 320 -5.54 6.74 17.44
C ASP A 320 -6.73 5.96 16.87
N PHE A 321 -7.91 6.18 17.47
CA PHE A 321 -9.13 5.51 17.03
C PHE A 321 -9.48 5.91 15.60
N PRO A 322 -9.85 4.97 14.71
CA PRO A 322 -10.20 5.27 13.33
C PRO A 322 -11.51 6.05 13.24
N MET A 323 -11.60 6.94 12.25
CA MET A 323 -12.82 7.74 12.00
C MET A 323 -13.88 6.94 11.24
N HIS A 324 -13.48 5.98 10.42
CA HIS A 324 -14.35 5.14 9.61
C HIS A 324 -14.32 3.68 10.10
N SER A 325 -15.47 3.04 10.14
CA SER A 325 -15.60 1.66 10.63
C SER A 325 -14.86 0.65 9.74
N GLU A 326 -14.78 0.93 8.45
CA GLU A 326 -14.04 0.13 7.47
C GLU A 326 -12.53 0.13 7.77
N ASP A 327 -11.96 1.29 8.14
CA ASP A 327 -10.55 1.39 8.53
C ASP A 327 -10.24 0.52 9.75
N TYR A 328 -11.17 0.49 10.72
CA TYR A 328 -11.06 -0.38 11.90
C TYR A 328 -10.94 -1.85 11.48
N VAL A 329 -11.84 -2.32 10.64
CA VAL A 329 -11.83 -3.70 10.15
C VAL A 329 -10.53 -4.03 9.41
N HIS A 330 -10.05 -3.11 8.58
CA HIS A 330 -8.78 -3.27 7.86
C HIS A 330 -7.57 -3.31 8.78
N ARG A 331 -7.58 -2.54 9.90
CA ARG A 331 -6.51 -2.54 10.88
C ARG A 331 -6.49 -3.86 11.66
N ILE A 332 -7.63 -4.26 12.25
CA ILE A 332 -7.67 -5.48 13.07
C ILE A 332 -7.45 -6.74 12.24
N GLY A 333 -7.80 -6.73 10.96
CA GLY A 333 -7.51 -7.83 10.02
C GLY A 333 -6.00 -8.02 9.73
N ARG A 334 -5.09 -7.31 10.42
CA ARG A 334 -3.65 -7.59 10.42
C ARG A 334 -3.27 -8.66 11.44
N THR A 335 -4.11 -8.92 12.43
CA THR A 335 -3.96 -10.04 13.37
C THR A 335 -5.05 -11.09 13.14
N GLY A 336 -5.00 -12.21 13.83
CA GLY A 336 -6.00 -13.29 13.70
C GLY A 336 -5.99 -14.01 12.36
N ARG A 337 -4.84 -14.08 11.67
CA ARG A 337 -4.66 -14.75 10.39
C ARG A 337 -4.24 -16.22 10.57
N ALA A 338 -4.43 -17.02 9.51
CA ALA A 338 -4.00 -18.43 9.47
C ALA A 338 -4.43 -19.28 10.68
N ASN A 339 -5.68 -19.09 11.17
CA ASN A 339 -6.24 -19.76 12.33
C ASN A 339 -5.57 -19.42 13.69
N GLN A 340 -4.78 -18.35 13.77
CA GLN A 340 -4.25 -17.83 15.02
C GLN A 340 -5.25 -16.86 15.66
N ILE A 341 -5.35 -16.89 16.99
CA ILE A 341 -6.12 -15.92 17.76
C ILE A 341 -5.27 -14.64 17.86
N GLY A 342 -5.87 -13.48 17.61
CA GLY A 342 -5.21 -12.21 17.73
C GLY A 342 -6.03 -11.20 18.53
N ASP A 343 -5.36 -10.25 19.17
CA ASP A 343 -5.99 -9.23 19.98
C ASP A 343 -5.95 -7.85 19.32
N ALA A 344 -7.08 -7.15 19.35
CA ALA A 344 -7.20 -5.78 18.89
C ALA A 344 -7.53 -4.86 20.07
N ILE A 345 -6.63 -3.94 20.37
CA ILE A 345 -6.74 -2.98 21.47
C ILE A 345 -6.98 -1.60 20.87
N SER A 346 -7.99 -0.88 21.37
CA SER A 346 -8.30 0.47 20.90
C SER A 346 -8.32 1.47 22.05
N PHE A 347 -7.55 2.55 21.93
CA PHE A 347 -7.57 3.66 22.87
C PHE A 347 -8.63 4.68 22.44
N VAL A 348 -9.62 4.88 23.30
CA VAL A 348 -10.77 5.75 23.06
C VAL A 348 -10.74 6.93 24.02
N SER A 349 -10.67 8.13 23.49
CA SER A 349 -10.87 9.38 24.24
C SER A 349 -12.34 9.85 24.15
N GLN A 350 -12.70 10.88 24.90
CA GLN A 350 -14.06 11.46 24.83
C GLN A 350 -14.45 11.87 23.40
N ASP A 351 -13.50 12.41 22.64
CA ASP A 351 -13.73 12.83 21.25
C ASP A 351 -14.03 11.65 20.32
N ASP A 352 -13.61 10.44 20.69
CA ASP A 352 -13.74 9.24 19.85
C ASP A 352 -15.06 8.48 20.07
N TYR A 353 -15.90 8.86 21.10
CA TYR A 353 -17.13 8.12 21.43
C TYR A 353 -18.15 8.06 20.28
N GLY A 354 -18.25 9.13 19.47
CA GLY A 354 -19.13 9.14 18.30
C GLY A 354 -18.75 8.08 17.28
N SER A 355 -17.44 7.96 17.01
CA SER A 355 -16.88 6.97 16.10
C SER A 355 -17.01 5.55 16.67
N LEU A 356 -16.80 5.37 17.98
CA LEU A 356 -16.97 4.08 18.66
C LEU A 356 -18.41 3.57 18.54
N LYS A 357 -19.42 4.42 18.82
CA LYS A 357 -20.84 4.04 18.66
C LYS A 357 -21.19 3.68 17.21
N SER A 358 -20.63 4.39 16.26
CA SER A 358 -20.80 4.10 14.82
C SER A 358 -20.18 2.77 14.44
N LEU A 359 -18.99 2.46 14.96
CA LEU A 359 -18.32 1.19 14.78
C LEU A 359 -19.12 0.03 15.40
N GLU A 360 -19.57 0.14 16.67
CA GLU A 360 -20.33 -0.92 17.33
C GLU A 360 -21.64 -1.23 16.60
N ARG A 361 -22.29 -0.20 16.05
CA ARG A 361 -23.47 -0.38 15.18
C ARG A 361 -23.11 -1.06 13.87
N PHE A 362 -21.96 -0.73 13.29
CA PHE A 362 -21.47 -1.32 12.04
C PHE A 362 -21.13 -2.81 12.22
N ILE A 363 -20.45 -3.18 13.31
CA ILE A 363 -20.09 -4.58 13.60
C ILE A 363 -21.25 -5.39 14.23
N GLY A 364 -22.34 -4.72 14.61
CA GLY A 364 -23.54 -5.34 15.18
C GLY A 364 -23.40 -5.85 16.62
N ARG A 365 -22.32 -5.45 17.32
CA ARG A 365 -22.07 -5.83 18.73
C ARG A 365 -21.24 -4.77 19.45
N GLY A 366 -21.37 -4.70 20.78
CA GLY A 366 -20.50 -3.89 21.63
C GLY A 366 -19.10 -4.48 21.73
N ILE A 367 -18.10 -3.61 21.88
CA ILE A 367 -16.70 -4.01 22.11
C ILE A 367 -16.45 -4.01 23.63
N VAL A 368 -15.76 -5.02 24.15
CA VAL A 368 -15.47 -5.16 25.58
C VAL A 368 -14.59 -4.01 26.06
N ARG A 369 -15.05 -3.29 27.12
CA ARG A 369 -14.26 -2.26 27.80
C ARG A 369 -13.34 -2.93 28.82
N LYS A 370 -12.08 -2.53 28.83
CA LYS A 370 -11.09 -2.99 29.82
C LYS A 370 -10.34 -1.83 30.47
N ASN A 371 -9.91 -2.04 31.70
CA ASN A 371 -8.92 -1.21 32.36
C ASN A 371 -7.62 -2.01 32.50
N ALA A 372 -6.47 -1.35 32.32
CA ALA A 372 -5.18 -1.96 32.54
C ALA A 372 -4.93 -2.07 34.05
N GLU A 373 -4.65 -3.27 34.50
CA GLU A 373 -4.33 -3.54 35.89
C GLU A 373 -3.04 -2.81 36.31
N GLY A 374 -3.03 -2.15 37.46
CA GLY A 374 -1.87 -1.40 37.95
C GLY A 374 -1.60 -0.07 37.22
N PHE A 375 -2.44 0.34 36.27
CA PHE A 375 -2.28 1.62 35.58
C PHE A 375 -3.10 2.73 36.25
N ASP A 376 -2.46 3.87 36.53
CA ASP A 376 -3.11 5.04 37.12
C ASP A 376 -3.76 5.94 36.04
N TYR A 377 -5.08 5.88 35.95
CA TYR A 377 -5.90 6.67 35.01
C TYR A 377 -6.13 8.14 35.46
N HIS A 378 -5.70 8.51 36.68
CA HIS A 378 -5.95 9.81 37.28
C HIS A 378 -4.73 10.74 37.23
N GLN A 379 -3.63 10.34 36.57
CA GLN A 379 -2.45 11.18 36.44
C GLN A 379 -2.81 12.52 35.80
N PRO A 380 -2.42 13.65 36.43
CA PRO A 380 -2.74 14.97 35.89
C PRO A 380 -2.02 15.21 34.56
N ALA A 381 -2.68 15.94 33.66
CA ALA A 381 -2.04 16.36 32.43
C ALA A 381 -0.81 17.22 32.72
N PRO A 382 0.32 17.02 32.03
CA PRO A 382 1.49 17.87 32.19
C PRO A 382 1.08 19.33 31.91
N PRO A 383 1.64 20.30 32.68
CA PRO A 383 1.34 21.70 32.45
C PRO A 383 1.62 22.07 30.99
N ARG A 384 0.65 22.71 30.35
CA ARG A 384 0.86 23.23 28.99
C ARG A 384 1.96 24.28 29.09
N LEU A 385 3.09 24.03 28.45
CA LEU A 385 4.08 25.09 28.24
C LEU A 385 3.36 26.24 27.51
N PRO A 386 3.55 27.51 27.96
CA PRO A 386 2.99 28.64 27.24
C PRO A 386 3.41 28.55 25.77
N GLU A 387 2.46 28.64 24.85
CA GLU A 387 2.84 28.78 23.44
C GLU A 387 3.72 30.01 23.32
N ALA A 388 4.95 29.80 22.81
CA ALA A 388 5.81 30.94 22.47
C ALA A 388 5.00 31.90 21.59
N PRO A 389 4.97 33.19 21.92
CA PRO A 389 4.18 34.18 21.17
C PRO A 389 4.54 34.03 19.70
N ARG A 390 3.55 33.72 18.87
CA ARG A 390 3.70 33.72 17.40
C ARG A 390 4.12 35.13 17.03
N GLY A 391 5.41 35.29 16.65
CA GLY A 391 5.92 36.56 16.17
C GLY A 391 4.95 37.14 15.13
N PRO A 392 4.80 38.48 15.07
CA PRO A 392 3.88 39.10 14.14
C PRO A 392 4.21 38.67 12.72
N ARG A 393 3.23 38.07 12.04
CA ARG A 393 3.27 37.84 10.60
C ARG A 393 3.56 39.17 9.96
N GLY A 394 4.76 39.36 9.40
CA GLY A 394 5.14 40.55 8.65
C GLY A 394 4.08 40.80 7.57
N GLY A 395 3.24 41.78 7.81
CA GLY A 395 2.31 42.29 6.83
C GLY A 395 3.09 42.87 5.66
N GLY A 396 3.05 42.17 4.53
CA GLY A 396 3.46 42.75 3.24
C GLY A 396 2.53 43.91 2.91
N GLY A 397 2.92 45.10 3.30
CA GLY A 397 2.27 46.36 2.92
C GLY A 397 2.49 46.63 1.44
N GLY A 398 1.38 46.90 0.78
CA GLY A 398 1.31 47.23 -0.62
C GLY A 398 1.85 48.60 -0.98
N GLY A 399 2.15 48.74 -2.27
CA GLY A 399 1.86 49.85 -3.13
C GLY A 399 2.43 51.22 -2.77
N GLY A 400 3.47 51.60 -3.45
CA GLY A 400 3.90 53.01 -3.61
C GLY A 400 4.32 53.25 -5.04
N ARG A 401 3.38 53.81 -5.84
CA ARG A 401 3.67 54.45 -7.11
C ARG A 401 4.55 55.69 -6.85
N GLY A 402 5.70 55.78 -7.49
CA GLY A 402 6.56 56.96 -7.49
C GLY A 402 7.12 57.21 -8.88
N GLN A 403 6.72 58.33 -9.42
CA GLN A 403 6.95 58.87 -10.76
C GLN A 403 8.42 58.98 -11.17
N GLN A 404 8.55 58.92 -12.49
CA GLN A 404 9.68 59.33 -13.32
C GLN A 404 10.23 60.72 -12.94
N GLN A 405 11.55 60.87 -12.94
CA GLN A 405 12.21 62.07 -13.43
C GLN A 405 13.50 61.71 -14.20
N ARG A 406 13.48 62.06 -15.46
CA ARG A 406 14.62 62.14 -16.40
C ARG A 406 15.60 63.26 -16.02
N ARG A 407 16.90 62.99 -16.15
CA ARG A 407 18.03 63.87 -16.54
C ARG A 407 19.23 62.91 -16.61
N GLY A 408 19.97 62.74 -17.67
CA GLY A 408 20.42 63.63 -18.70
C GLY A 408 21.94 63.74 -18.63
N SER A 409 22.64 63.44 -19.72
CA SER A 409 24.07 63.74 -20.04
C SER A 409 25.13 62.88 -19.32
N GLY A 410 26.15 62.35 -19.92
CA GLY A 410 26.81 62.47 -21.17
C GLY A 410 28.21 61.89 -21.08
N GLY A 411 28.77 61.48 -22.20
CA GLY A 411 30.21 61.41 -22.46
C GLY A 411 30.90 60.09 -22.05
N GLY A 412 31.48 59.33 -22.93
CA GLY A 412 32.43 59.53 -23.91
C GLY A 412 33.50 58.42 -23.85
N GLY A 413 33.88 57.92 -24.99
CA GLY A 413 35.22 57.40 -25.27
C GLY A 413 35.42 55.91 -24.96
N GLY A 414 35.59 54.97 -25.88
CA GLY A 414 36.59 54.94 -26.92
C GLY A 414 37.47 53.71 -26.76
N GLY A 415 37.62 52.95 -27.80
CA GLY A 415 38.78 52.05 -27.94
C GLY A 415 38.49 50.56 -28.06
N ARG A 416 38.17 50.06 -29.20
CA ARG A 416 38.96 49.32 -30.22
C ARG A 416 39.86 48.17 -29.74
N ARG A 417 39.58 47.07 -30.43
CA ARG A 417 40.46 46.09 -31.14
C ARG A 417 40.57 44.70 -30.51
N ASP A 418 40.05 43.80 -31.31
CA ASP A 418 40.77 42.74 -32.11
C ASP A 418 41.52 41.72 -31.24
N ASP A 419 41.50 40.45 -31.42
CA ASP A 419 41.62 39.60 -32.61
C ASP A 419 41.53 38.10 -32.21
N ARG A 420 40.93 37.30 -33.07
CA ARG A 420 41.34 35.97 -33.53
C ARG A 420 41.75 34.86 -32.54
N GLY A 421 41.14 33.69 -32.77
CA GLY A 421 41.78 32.42 -32.50
C GLY A 421 40.82 31.19 -32.61
N GLN A 422 40.52 30.80 -33.86
CA GLN A 422 40.12 29.45 -34.20
C GLN A 422 41.25 28.47 -33.89
N VAL A 423 40.97 27.31 -33.33
CA VAL A 423 41.54 26.01 -33.76
C VAL A 423 40.58 24.89 -33.34
N GLY A 424 40.06 24.21 -34.33
CA GLY A 424 39.41 22.92 -34.16
C GLY A 424 40.45 21.78 -34.14
N TYR A 425 40.09 20.69 -33.57
CA TYR A 425 40.59 19.38 -33.98
C TYR A 425 39.50 18.33 -33.83
N ARG A 426 39.38 17.59 -34.91
CA ARG A 426 38.59 16.33 -35.12
C ARG A 426 39.36 15.09 -34.68
N PHE A 427 38.59 13.97 -34.60
CA PHE A 427 38.99 12.53 -34.64
C PHE A 427 39.37 11.92 -33.26
N ARG A 428 38.80 10.82 -32.82
CA ARG A 428 38.30 9.57 -33.45
C ARG A 428 37.10 9.02 -32.69
#